data_aa3cd501a708cb9f4de7a40e70f880bc
#
_entry.id   aa3cd501a708cb9f4de7a40e70f880bc
#
_cell.length_a   1.000
_cell.length_b   1.000
_cell.length_c   1.000
_cell.angle_alpha   90.00
_cell.angle_beta   90.00
_cell.angle_gamma   90.00
#
_symmetry.space_group_name_H-M   'P 1'
#
loop_
_entity.id
_entity.type
_entity.pdbx_description
1 polymer ?
#
loop_
_entity_poly.entity_id
_entity_poly.type
_entity_poly.pdbx_seq_one_letter_code
_entity_poly.pdbx_strand_id
1 'polypeptide(L)'
;NNKKIQTARQFRNKYFEVFIKELGDITKATIFTPVENIVGTSMNLLEKDKIEFSLTNAVLLENEIFNRGMIIDLLTLLKSRWNFNIIFIKAKSKQDSRGWCKFTWIIEFGFNKENVDVSEEQKQIRDNAKQKFIDNVSKDSNRLRKQSELLALQLGKFIPPQMHKAMMQGDFNTDVTTRRKKLTIFFSDIKNFTDTSEKLQPEDLTKYLNEYFSEMTKIALEHGATIDKYIGDAVMLFFGDPTSNGEREDARACVEMSLKMQERMVELKKKWESSGFSNPFQIRIGINTGFCNVGNFGSEQRLTYTIIGGEVNIAARLETAGDAGKILMSHETYAHAKDMIEAKKLDSIKMKGITREVGVYEVIGRKKFKTEFTEKIDTTIPLSDKKIDNINKKIEAIDKQFTYLKKLIDDLNNEKLR
;
A
#
# COMPACT_ATOMS: atom_id res chain seq x y z
N ASN A 1 -12.42 62.32 -9.55
CA ASN A 1 -12.73 61.28 -10.58
C ASN A 1 -11.48 60.84 -11.37
N ASN A 2 -10.59 61.75 -11.75
CA ASN A 2 -9.36 61.36 -12.48
C ASN A 2 -8.37 60.54 -11.67
N LYS A 3 -8.25 60.75 -10.34
CA LYS A 3 -7.35 59.96 -9.49
C LYS A 3 -7.72 58.47 -9.41
N LYS A 4 -9.00 58.10 -9.37
CA LYS A 4 -9.44 56.71 -9.33
C LYS A 4 -9.16 55.95 -10.63
N ILE A 5 -9.36 56.59 -11.78
CA ILE A 5 -9.05 56.00 -13.11
C ILE A 5 -7.53 55.82 -13.26
N GLN A 6 -6.77 56.79 -12.76
CA GLN A 6 -5.33 56.75 -12.80
C GLN A 6 -4.78 55.58 -11.94
N THR A 7 -5.40 55.25 -10.81
CA THR A 7 -4.98 54.19 -9.93
C THR A 7 -5.28 52.81 -10.48
N ALA A 8 -6.46 52.59 -11.10
CA ALA A 8 -6.75 51.30 -11.75
C ALA A 8 -5.86 51.07 -12.98
N ARG A 9 -5.56 52.14 -13.76
CA ARG A 9 -4.57 52.05 -14.84
C ARG A 9 -3.13 51.87 -14.35
N GLN A 10 -2.74 52.53 -13.25
CA GLN A 10 -1.43 52.38 -12.66
C GLN A 10 -1.25 50.97 -12.07
N PHE A 11 -2.30 50.40 -11.44
CA PHE A 11 -2.30 49.00 -10.98
C PHE A 11 -2.10 48.08 -12.17
N ARG A 12 -2.87 48.23 -13.25
CA ARG A 12 -2.75 47.41 -14.45
C ARG A 12 -1.35 47.47 -15.07
N ASN A 13 -0.76 48.65 -15.19
CA ASN A 13 0.46 48.87 -15.97
C ASN A 13 1.74 48.63 -15.12
N LYS A 14 1.67 48.83 -13.81
CA LYS A 14 2.86 48.76 -12.93
C LYS A 14 2.94 47.45 -12.12
N TYR A 15 1.81 46.83 -11.86
CA TYR A 15 1.75 45.72 -10.92
C TYR A 15 1.26 44.39 -11.54
N PHE A 16 0.78 44.43 -12.77
CA PHE A 16 0.26 43.23 -13.43
C PHE A 16 1.32 42.14 -13.62
N GLU A 17 2.53 42.50 -14.06
CA GLU A 17 3.63 41.54 -14.22
C GLU A 17 4.10 41.03 -12.88
N VAL A 18 4.17 41.90 -11.87
CA VAL A 18 4.55 41.49 -10.50
C VAL A 18 3.47 40.60 -9.90
N PHE A 19 2.19 40.91 -10.13
CA PHE A 19 1.04 40.11 -9.71
C PHE A 19 1.08 38.71 -10.34
N ILE A 20 1.32 38.60 -11.63
CA ILE A 20 1.42 37.32 -12.34
C ILE A 20 2.66 36.55 -11.89
N LYS A 21 3.78 37.21 -11.64
CA LYS A 21 4.98 36.60 -11.11
C LYS A 21 4.77 36.06 -9.69
N GLU A 22 4.19 36.84 -8.79
CA GLU A 22 3.89 36.43 -7.42
C GLU A 22 2.84 35.31 -7.41
N LEU A 23 1.85 35.35 -8.28
CA LEU A 23 0.89 34.25 -8.50
C LEU A 23 1.62 32.97 -8.94
N GLY A 24 2.56 33.08 -9.88
CA GLY A 24 3.40 31.97 -10.34
C GLY A 24 4.29 31.40 -9.24
N ASP A 25 4.88 32.25 -8.41
CA ASP A 25 5.76 31.83 -7.32
C ASP A 25 4.97 31.16 -6.16
N ILE A 26 3.78 31.68 -5.84
CA ILE A 26 2.87 31.08 -4.85
C ILE A 26 2.32 29.76 -5.39
N THR A 27 1.96 29.68 -6.67
CA THR A 27 1.53 28.41 -7.28
C THR A 27 2.63 27.37 -7.30
N LYS A 28 3.86 27.72 -7.52
CA LYS A 28 5.00 26.79 -7.42
C LYS A 28 5.26 26.32 -5.98
N ALA A 29 5.04 27.17 -4.99
CA ALA A 29 5.33 26.87 -3.60
C ALA A 29 4.22 26.08 -2.88
N THR A 30 2.96 26.22 -3.30
CA THR A 30 1.79 25.69 -2.59
C THR A 30 1.06 24.56 -3.32
N ILE A 31 1.39 24.27 -4.59
CA ILE A 31 0.61 23.37 -5.41
C ILE A 31 1.49 22.29 -6.04
N PHE A 32 1.09 21.03 -5.84
CA PHE A 32 1.54 19.87 -6.62
C PHE A 32 1.10 19.89 -8.10
N THR A 33 0.48 20.99 -8.57
CA THR A 33 0.10 21.13 -9.97
C THR A 33 1.13 22.02 -10.66
N PRO A 34 1.83 21.53 -11.69
CA PRO A 34 2.78 22.33 -12.44
C PRO A 34 2.11 23.57 -13.01
N VAL A 35 2.82 24.71 -12.98
CA VAL A 35 2.39 25.98 -13.63
C VAL A 35 2.08 25.78 -15.13
N GLU A 36 2.60 24.74 -15.73
CA GLU A 36 2.34 24.25 -17.09
C GLU A 36 0.84 24.00 -17.40
N ASN A 37 0.02 23.79 -16.36
CA ASN A 37 -1.43 23.60 -16.52
C ASN A 37 -2.21 24.92 -16.67
N ILE A 38 -1.58 26.08 -16.47
CA ILE A 38 -2.21 27.39 -16.71
C ILE A 38 -2.09 27.71 -18.18
N VAL A 39 -3.21 27.58 -18.90
CA VAL A 39 -3.27 27.76 -20.36
C VAL A 39 -3.44 29.23 -20.76
N GLY A 40 -3.95 30.02 -19.85
CA GLY A 40 -4.14 31.46 -20.13
C GLY A 40 -4.64 32.26 -18.94
N THR A 41 -4.26 33.52 -18.92
CA THR A 41 -4.75 34.52 -17.97
C THR A 41 -5.25 35.74 -18.74
N SER A 42 -6.32 36.35 -18.28
CA SER A 42 -6.78 37.62 -18.82
C SER A 42 -7.27 38.54 -17.71
N MET A 43 -7.11 39.85 -17.94
CA MET A 43 -7.58 40.88 -17.04
C MET A 43 -8.28 41.94 -17.84
N ASN A 44 -9.57 42.21 -17.53
CA ASN A 44 -10.38 43.21 -18.16
C ASN A 44 -10.81 44.23 -17.11
N LEU A 45 -10.70 45.53 -17.46
CA LEU A 45 -11.27 46.58 -16.65
C LEU A 45 -12.75 46.69 -17.01
N LEU A 46 -13.67 46.41 -16.07
CA LEU A 46 -15.11 46.49 -16.29
C LEU A 46 -15.64 47.90 -16.02
N GLU A 47 -15.22 48.48 -14.88
CA GLU A 47 -15.60 49.81 -14.42
C GLU A 47 -14.40 50.51 -13.80
N LYS A 48 -14.57 51.73 -13.31
CA LYS A 48 -13.49 52.54 -12.75
C LYS A 48 -12.70 51.84 -11.63
N ASP A 49 -13.37 50.97 -10.89
CA ASP A 49 -12.87 50.30 -9.69
C ASP A 49 -13.11 48.79 -9.70
N LYS A 50 -13.59 48.23 -10.82
CA LYS A 50 -13.86 46.81 -10.99
C LYS A 50 -12.99 46.19 -12.06
N ILE A 51 -12.34 45.10 -11.73
CA ILE A 51 -11.52 44.31 -12.64
C ILE A 51 -12.08 42.89 -12.71
N GLU A 52 -12.24 42.40 -13.93
CA GLU A 52 -12.43 40.99 -14.18
C GLU A 52 -11.09 40.31 -14.39
N PHE A 53 -10.77 39.36 -13.55
CA PHE A 53 -9.61 38.49 -13.70
C PHE A 53 -10.05 37.08 -14.09
N SER A 54 -9.46 36.52 -15.11
CA SER A 54 -9.75 35.15 -15.53
C SER A 54 -8.48 34.31 -15.60
N LEU A 55 -8.56 33.09 -15.12
CA LEU A 55 -7.55 32.06 -15.22
C LEU A 55 -8.15 30.86 -15.95
N THR A 56 -7.48 30.34 -16.97
CA THR A 56 -7.87 29.13 -17.68
C THR A 56 -6.87 28.04 -17.31
N ASN A 57 -7.36 26.94 -16.75
CA ASN A 57 -6.56 25.80 -16.32
C ASN A 57 -6.98 24.55 -17.07
N ALA A 58 -6.02 23.72 -17.48
CA ALA A 58 -6.24 22.44 -18.16
C ALA A 58 -6.69 21.32 -17.20
N VAL A 59 -6.80 21.58 -15.90
CA VAL A 59 -7.17 20.59 -14.88
C VAL A 59 -8.65 20.69 -14.53
N LEU A 60 -9.26 19.52 -14.27
CA LEU A 60 -10.68 19.27 -13.99
C LEU A 60 -11.27 20.15 -12.86
N LEU A 61 -12.60 20.27 -12.88
CA LEU A 61 -13.47 21.02 -11.95
C LEU A 61 -13.20 20.76 -10.46
N GLU A 62 -12.62 19.61 -10.11
CA GLU A 62 -12.28 19.21 -8.74
C GLU A 62 -11.34 20.19 -8.02
N ASN A 63 -10.62 21.01 -8.79
CA ASN A 63 -9.72 22.04 -8.25
C ASN A 63 -10.38 23.43 -8.09
N GLU A 64 -11.70 23.57 -8.26
CA GLU A 64 -12.37 24.85 -8.12
C GLU A 64 -12.22 25.47 -6.73
N ILE A 65 -12.39 24.64 -5.69
CA ILE A 65 -12.26 25.06 -4.28
C ILE A 65 -10.84 25.49 -3.97
N PHE A 66 -9.86 24.77 -4.50
CA PHE A 66 -8.45 25.06 -4.35
C PHE A 66 -8.07 26.39 -5.03
N ASN A 67 -8.49 26.58 -6.27
CA ASN A 67 -8.22 27.83 -7.01
C ASN A 67 -8.90 29.04 -6.36
N ARG A 68 -10.08 28.88 -5.76
CA ARG A 68 -10.75 29.92 -4.98
C ARG A 68 -9.98 30.28 -3.71
N GLY A 69 -9.49 29.28 -2.96
CA GLY A 69 -8.67 29.49 -1.76
C GLY A 69 -7.39 30.25 -2.09
N MET A 70 -6.68 29.83 -3.10
CA MET A 70 -5.43 30.45 -3.55
C MET A 70 -5.63 31.93 -3.96
N ILE A 71 -6.69 32.26 -4.67
CA ILE A 71 -6.98 33.66 -5.05
C ILE A 71 -7.32 34.50 -3.82
N ILE A 72 -8.07 33.97 -2.86
CA ILE A 72 -8.39 34.68 -1.61
C ILE A 72 -7.10 34.94 -0.80
N ASP A 73 -6.22 33.98 -0.70
CA ASP A 73 -4.93 34.12 0.01
C ASP A 73 -4.02 35.14 -0.68
N LEU A 74 -3.96 35.09 -2.03
CA LEU A 74 -3.21 36.07 -2.81
C LEU A 74 -3.78 37.47 -2.65
N LEU A 75 -5.10 37.66 -2.74
CA LEU A 75 -5.75 38.94 -2.55
C LEU A 75 -5.54 39.47 -1.12
N THR A 76 -5.52 38.59 -0.13
CA THR A 76 -5.22 38.95 1.26
C THR A 76 -3.79 39.39 1.43
N LEU A 77 -2.84 38.71 0.79
CA LEU A 77 -1.42 39.07 0.77
C LEU A 77 -1.21 40.45 0.09
N LEU A 78 -1.84 40.67 -1.06
CA LEU A 78 -1.78 41.92 -1.78
C LEU A 78 -2.40 43.08 -0.99
N LYS A 79 -3.51 42.82 -0.29
CA LYS A 79 -4.14 43.78 0.62
C LYS A 79 -3.17 44.21 1.74
N SER A 80 -2.49 43.26 2.36
CA SER A 80 -1.55 43.56 3.44
C SER A 80 -0.32 44.33 2.95
N ARG A 81 0.16 44.04 1.73
CA ARG A 81 1.40 44.61 1.19
C ARG A 81 1.21 46.01 0.56
N TRP A 82 0.02 46.30 0.04
CA TRP A 82 -0.22 47.53 -0.72
C TRP A 82 -1.33 48.42 -0.18
N ASN A 83 -1.87 48.10 0.99
CA ASN A 83 -2.89 48.86 1.71
C ASN A 83 -4.16 49.20 0.88
N PHE A 84 -4.57 48.27 0.00
CA PHE A 84 -5.83 48.38 -0.75
C PHE A 84 -6.95 47.60 -0.05
N ASN A 85 -8.14 48.13 -0.01
CA ASN A 85 -9.35 47.34 0.27
C ASN A 85 -9.80 46.65 -1.01
N ILE A 86 -9.76 45.31 -0.99
CA ILE A 86 -10.25 44.49 -2.09
C ILE A 86 -11.57 43.89 -1.64
N ILE A 87 -12.65 44.25 -2.39
CA ILE A 87 -13.96 43.67 -2.16
C ILE A 87 -14.20 42.64 -3.26
N PHE A 88 -14.36 41.40 -2.87
CA PHE A 88 -14.65 40.32 -3.78
C PHE A 88 -16.14 40.29 -4.08
N ILE A 89 -16.54 40.43 -5.36
CA ILE A 89 -17.93 40.55 -5.74
C ILE A 89 -18.50 39.25 -6.29
N LYS A 90 -17.78 38.56 -7.18
CA LYS A 90 -18.33 37.40 -7.88
C LYS A 90 -17.25 36.46 -8.41
N ALA A 91 -17.51 35.16 -8.27
CA ALA A 91 -16.74 34.12 -8.95
C ALA A 91 -17.66 33.33 -9.88
N LYS A 92 -17.15 32.97 -11.04
CA LYS A 92 -17.80 32.06 -12.00
C LYS A 92 -16.77 31.08 -12.48
N SER A 93 -17.17 29.80 -12.63
CA SER A 93 -16.41 28.79 -13.33
C SER A 93 -17.19 28.30 -14.54
N LYS A 94 -16.51 28.01 -15.63
CA LYS A 94 -17.08 27.42 -16.82
C LYS A 94 -16.09 26.45 -17.43
N GLN A 95 -16.56 25.21 -17.67
CA GLN A 95 -15.79 24.20 -18.38
C GLN A 95 -16.08 24.30 -19.89
N ASP A 96 -15.04 24.17 -20.70
CA ASP A 96 -15.18 24.09 -22.16
C ASP A 96 -15.28 22.64 -22.65
N SER A 97 -15.48 22.44 -23.95
CA SER A 97 -15.62 21.12 -24.59
C SER A 97 -14.37 20.24 -24.50
N ARG A 98 -13.22 20.81 -24.13
CA ARG A 98 -11.93 20.11 -23.94
C ARG A 98 -11.72 19.70 -22.49
N GLY A 99 -12.66 20.01 -21.60
CA GLY A 99 -12.53 19.77 -20.18
C GLY A 99 -11.76 20.86 -19.43
N TRP A 100 -11.33 21.92 -20.08
CA TRP A 100 -10.60 23.02 -19.44
C TRP A 100 -11.54 23.91 -18.66
N CYS A 101 -11.14 24.32 -17.47
CA CYS A 101 -11.92 25.19 -16.61
C CYS A 101 -11.43 26.63 -16.67
N LYS A 102 -12.32 27.53 -17.03
CA LYS A 102 -12.10 28.99 -16.95
C LYS A 102 -12.72 29.49 -15.65
N PHE A 103 -11.88 30.00 -14.75
CA PHE A 103 -12.28 30.67 -13.52
C PHE A 103 -12.25 32.17 -13.78
N THR A 104 -13.32 32.88 -13.40
CA THR A 104 -13.44 34.31 -13.59
C THR A 104 -13.86 34.95 -12.27
N TRP A 105 -13.09 35.94 -11.82
CA TRP A 105 -13.36 36.69 -10.61
C TRP A 105 -13.60 38.16 -10.98
N ILE A 106 -14.60 38.76 -10.34
CA ILE A 106 -14.83 40.20 -10.41
C ILE A 106 -14.40 40.78 -9.08
N ILE A 107 -13.44 41.68 -9.13
CA ILE A 107 -12.77 42.27 -7.97
C ILE A 107 -13.00 43.80 -8.03
N GLU A 108 -13.49 44.35 -6.93
CA GLU A 108 -13.63 45.79 -6.74
C GLU A 108 -12.52 46.30 -5.80
N PHE A 109 -11.87 47.40 -6.20
CA PHE A 109 -10.86 48.07 -5.43
C PHE A 109 -11.45 49.25 -4.70
N GLY A 110 -11.41 49.25 -3.35
CA GLY A 110 -11.78 50.35 -2.50
C GLY A 110 -10.55 51.08 -1.95
N PHE A 111 -10.53 52.42 -1.96
CA PHE A 111 -9.58 53.15 -1.17
C PHE A 111 -10.05 53.24 0.27
N ASN A 112 -9.13 53.05 1.23
CA ASN A 112 -9.37 53.39 2.64
C ASN A 112 -9.66 54.91 2.69
N LYS A 113 -10.92 55.28 2.69
CA LYS A 113 -11.33 56.51 3.36
C LYS A 113 -11.19 56.20 4.85
N GLU A 114 -10.50 57.06 5.54
CA GLU A 114 -10.33 57.00 6.99
C GLU A 114 -11.59 56.49 7.66
N ASN A 115 -11.43 55.44 8.46
CA ASN A 115 -12.40 54.93 9.44
C ASN A 115 -13.88 55.08 9.07
N VAL A 116 -14.34 54.29 8.13
CA VAL A 116 -15.77 53.94 8.14
C VAL A 116 -15.90 52.92 9.24
N ASP A 117 -16.50 53.35 10.32
CA ASP A 117 -16.92 52.49 11.44
C ASP A 117 -17.83 51.40 10.86
N VAL A 118 -17.27 50.28 10.52
CA VAL A 118 -18.01 49.12 10.03
C VAL A 118 -18.81 48.65 11.23
N SER A 119 -20.14 48.80 11.20
CA SER A 119 -20.98 48.41 12.32
C SER A 119 -20.61 47.00 12.77
N GLU A 120 -20.66 46.74 14.08
CA GLU A 120 -20.37 45.41 14.67
C GLU A 120 -21.22 44.34 13.97
N GLU A 121 -22.42 44.67 13.51
CA GLU A 121 -23.30 43.80 12.77
C GLU A 121 -22.73 43.37 11.42
N GLN A 122 -22.10 44.29 10.66
CA GLN A 122 -21.45 43.99 9.38
C GLN A 122 -20.17 43.12 9.59
N LYS A 123 -19.42 43.38 10.67
CA LYS A 123 -18.27 42.52 11.05
C LYS A 123 -18.76 41.12 11.33
N GLN A 124 -19.83 40.96 12.10
CA GLN A 124 -20.40 39.70 12.50
C GLN A 124 -20.94 38.87 11.33
N ILE A 125 -21.62 39.54 10.38
CA ILE A 125 -22.09 38.93 9.11
C ILE A 125 -20.90 38.42 8.29
N ARG A 126 -19.83 39.20 8.20
CA ARG A 126 -18.59 38.82 7.47
C ARG A 126 -17.88 37.64 8.13
N ASP A 127 -17.77 37.67 9.43
CA ASP A 127 -17.06 36.63 10.18
C ASP A 127 -17.88 35.33 10.20
N ASN A 128 -19.18 35.39 10.27
CA ASN A 128 -20.09 34.26 10.10
C ASN A 128 -20.01 33.66 8.69
N ALA A 129 -19.95 34.50 7.66
CA ALA A 129 -19.81 34.05 6.28
C ALA A 129 -18.44 33.37 6.05
N LYS A 130 -17.37 33.94 6.63
CA LYS A 130 -16.03 33.36 6.61
C LYS A 130 -15.99 32.02 7.32
N GLN A 131 -16.60 31.91 8.50
CA GLN A 131 -16.64 30.66 9.26
C GLN A 131 -17.42 29.56 8.50
N LYS A 132 -18.60 29.88 7.96
CA LYS A 132 -19.36 28.95 7.10
C LYS A 132 -18.57 28.47 5.90
N PHE A 133 -17.79 29.37 5.27
CA PHE A 133 -16.92 28.99 4.15
C PHE A 133 -15.83 28.00 4.60
N ILE A 134 -15.12 28.31 5.70
CA ILE A 134 -14.09 27.43 6.28
C ILE A 134 -14.69 26.06 6.62
N ASP A 135 -15.87 26.04 7.28
CA ASP A 135 -16.55 24.82 7.65
C ASP A 135 -16.94 23.95 6.45
N ASN A 136 -17.42 24.59 5.37
CA ASN A 136 -17.76 23.88 4.14
C ASN A 136 -16.52 23.30 3.43
N VAL A 137 -15.44 24.09 3.29
CA VAL A 137 -14.16 23.63 2.72
C VAL A 137 -13.60 22.46 3.53
N SER A 138 -13.65 22.57 4.85
CA SER A 138 -13.20 21.51 5.76
C SER A 138 -14.02 20.23 5.59
N LYS A 139 -15.35 20.34 5.49
CA LYS A 139 -16.25 19.20 5.27
C LYS A 139 -15.99 18.52 3.92
N ASP A 140 -15.85 19.30 2.86
CA ASP A 140 -15.61 18.75 1.52
C ASP A 140 -14.22 18.11 1.41
N SER A 141 -13.20 18.72 2.00
CA SER A 141 -11.85 18.14 2.09
C SER A 141 -11.87 16.83 2.84
N ASN A 142 -12.55 16.75 3.99
CA ASN A 142 -12.67 15.52 4.78
C ASN A 142 -13.47 14.44 4.03
N ARG A 143 -14.49 14.83 3.26
CA ARG A 143 -15.25 13.88 2.43
C ARG A 143 -14.40 13.29 1.32
N LEU A 144 -13.67 14.13 0.58
CA LEU A 144 -12.77 13.70 -0.50
C LEU A 144 -11.66 12.78 0.04
N ARG A 145 -11.07 13.15 1.19
CA ARG A 145 -10.07 12.31 1.84
C ARG A 145 -10.63 10.93 2.19
N LYS A 146 -11.80 10.85 2.82
CA LYS A 146 -12.46 9.58 3.14
C LYS A 146 -12.78 8.75 1.89
N GLN A 147 -13.24 9.40 0.81
CA GLN A 147 -13.49 8.70 -0.46
C GLN A 147 -12.20 8.15 -1.07
N SER A 148 -11.12 8.93 -1.06
CA SER A 148 -9.80 8.50 -1.55
C SER A 148 -9.25 7.35 -0.72
N GLU A 149 -9.33 7.42 0.62
CA GLU A 149 -8.92 6.35 1.53
C GLU A 149 -9.72 5.07 1.27
N LEU A 150 -11.04 5.18 1.11
CA LEU A 150 -11.91 4.03 0.81
C LEU A 150 -11.56 3.40 -0.54
N LEU A 151 -11.37 4.21 -1.57
CA LEU A 151 -10.99 3.75 -2.91
C LEU A 151 -9.62 3.05 -2.88
N ALA A 152 -8.63 3.64 -2.20
CA ALA A 152 -7.32 3.03 -2.02
C ALA A 152 -7.41 1.67 -1.30
N LEU A 153 -8.24 1.56 -0.26
CA LEU A 153 -8.47 0.32 0.46
C LEU A 153 -9.14 -0.76 -0.42
N GLN A 154 -10.09 -0.36 -1.26
CA GLN A 154 -10.76 -1.27 -2.19
C GLN A 154 -9.80 -1.75 -3.29
N LEU A 155 -9.05 -0.84 -3.90
CA LEU A 155 -8.05 -1.16 -4.92
C LEU A 155 -6.92 -2.03 -4.37
N GLY A 156 -6.55 -1.81 -3.09
CA GLY A 156 -5.54 -2.61 -2.40
C GLY A 156 -5.86 -4.11 -2.30
N LYS A 157 -7.12 -4.51 -2.51
CA LYS A 157 -7.50 -5.94 -2.57
C LYS A 157 -7.13 -6.61 -3.90
N PHE A 158 -6.85 -5.85 -4.94
CA PHE A 158 -6.53 -6.35 -6.28
C PHE A 158 -5.04 -6.30 -6.61
N ILE A 159 -4.23 -5.78 -5.70
CA ILE A 159 -2.77 -5.71 -5.84
C ILE A 159 -2.09 -6.35 -4.62
N PRO A 160 -0.86 -6.85 -4.75
CA PRO A 160 -0.13 -7.41 -3.62
C PRO A 160 -0.05 -6.39 -2.46
N PRO A 161 -0.30 -6.79 -1.20
CA PRO A 161 -0.33 -5.87 -0.06
C PRO A 161 0.95 -5.06 0.13
N GLN A 162 2.11 -5.65 -0.17
CA GLN A 162 3.41 -4.99 -0.12
C GLN A 162 3.51 -3.85 -1.13
N MET A 163 2.94 -4.07 -2.33
CA MET A 163 2.88 -3.06 -3.39
C MET A 163 1.93 -1.93 -3.03
N HIS A 164 0.76 -2.28 -2.50
CA HIS A 164 -0.19 -1.28 -2.00
C HIS A 164 0.45 -0.39 -0.93
N LYS A 165 1.18 -0.98 0.02
CA LYS A 165 1.91 -0.23 1.05
C LYS A 165 2.96 0.71 0.45
N ALA A 166 3.77 0.23 -0.49
CA ALA A 166 4.79 1.03 -1.16
C ALA A 166 4.18 2.20 -1.97
N MET A 167 3.04 1.95 -2.67
CA MET A 167 2.28 3.00 -3.37
C MET A 167 1.76 4.07 -2.42
N MET A 168 1.19 3.69 -1.27
CA MET A 168 0.68 4.63 -0.27
C MET A 168 1.79 5.45 0.40
N GLN A 169 3.01 4.93 0.45
CA GLN A 169 4.20 5.63 0.97
C GLN A 169 4.90 6.50 -0.08
N GLY A 170 4.48 6.44 -1.35
CA GLY A 170 5.12 7.16 -2.45
C GLY A 170 6.44 6.55 -2.94
N ASP A 171 6.79 5.36 -2.45
CA ASP A 171 8.05 4.68 -2.75
C ASP A 171 7.95 3.76 -3.99
N PHE A 172 6.79 3.71 -4.63
CA PHE A 172 6.54 2.82 -5.76
C PHE A 172 6.59 3.57 -7.10
N ASN A 173 7.52 3.13 -7.96
CA ASN A 173 7.60 3.58 -9.34
C ASN A 173 6.72 2.69 -10.24
N THR A 174 5.87 3.30 -11.05
CA THR A 174 5.01 2.62 -12.04
C THR A 174 5.68 2.40 -13.39
N ASP A 175 6.96 2.74 -13.54
CA ASP A 175 7.69 2.48 -14.78
C ASP A 175 7.79 0.98 -15.06
N VAL A 176 7.84 0.62 -16.35
CA VAL A 176 8.10 -0.76 -16.80
C VAL A 176 9.58 -1.08 -16.57
N THR A 177 9.92 -1.37 -15.33
CA THR A 177 11.29 -1.69 -14.93
C THR A 177 11.34 -3.05 -14.27
N THR A 178 12.39 -3.81 -14.62
CA THR A 178 12.63 -5.13 -14.04
C THR A 178 14.06 -5.23 -13.55
N ARG A 179 14.28 -6.05 -12.51
CA ARG A 179 15.60 -6.34 -11.97
C ARG A 179 15.81 -7.83 -11.83
N ARG A 180 17.02 -8.30 -12.07
CA ARG A 180 17.41 -9.70 -11.85
C ARG A 180 17.73 -9.90 -10.37
N LYS A 181 17.03 -10.85 -9.74
CA LYS A 181 17.19 -11.13 -8.30
C LYS A 181 17.05 -12.63 -8.07
N LYS A 182 17.75 -13.14 -7.07
CA LYS A 182 17.59 -14.53 -6.61
C LYS A 182 16.45 -14.58 -5.63
N LEU A 183 15.41 -15.34 -5.96
CA LEU A 183 14.14 -15.41 -5.24
C LEU A 183 13.81 -16.85 -4.92
N THR A 184 13.01 -17.05 -3.88
CA THR A 184 12.39 -18.35 -3.61
C THR A 184 10.95 -18.31 -4.09
N ILE A 185 10.63 -19.21 -5.01
CA ILE A 185 9.37 -19.29 -5.75
C ILE A 185 8.57 -20.46 -5.21
N PHE A 186 7.28 -20.24 -5.03
CA PHE A 186 6.34 -21.20 -4.51
C PHE A 186 5.14 -21.35 -5.47
N PHE A 187 4.76 -22.56 -5.72
CA PHE A 187 3.50 -22.94 -6.34
C PHE A 187 2.76 -23.94 -5.46
N SER A 188 1.46 -23.76 -5.34
CA SER A 188 0.58 -24.82 -4.83
C SER A 188 -0.63 -24.97 -5.75
N ASP A 189 -1.18 -26.18 -5.81
CA ASP A 189 -2.32 -26.52 -6.65
C ASP A 189 -3.19 -27.57 -5.95
N ILE A 190 -4.50 -27.57 -6.19
CA ILE A 190 -5.40 -28.57 -5.62
C ILE A 190 -5.39 -29.81 -6.50
N LYS A 191 -5.00 -30.95 -5.93
CA LYS A 191 -4.94 -32.20 -6.65
C LYS A 191 -6.34 -32.60 -7.15
N ASN A 192 -6.45 -32.93 -8.45
CA ASN A 192 -7.70 -33.33 -9.11
C ASN A 192 -8.82 -32.30 -8.96
N PHE A 193 -8.48 -31.00 -9.01
CA PHE A 193 -9.47 -29.91 -8.87
C PHE A 193 -10.58 -29.99 -9.90
N THR A 194 -10.27 -30.27 -11.17
CA THR A 194 -11.26 -30.37 -12.25
C THR A 194 -12.32 -31.40 -11.91
N ASP A 195 -11.90 -32.60 -11.51
CA ASP A 195 -12.85 -33.68 -11.16
C ASP A 195 -13.71 -33.35 -9.93
N THR A 196 -13.11 -32.59 -8.97
CA THR A 196 -13.84 -32.19 -7.78
C THR A 196 -14.78 -31.03 -8.05
N SER A 197 -14.38 -30.09 -8.90
CA SER A 197 -15.22 -28.94 -9.28
C SER A 197 -16.45 -29.35 -10.08
N GLU A 198 -16.35 -30.38 -10.93
CA GLU A 198 -17.48 -30.89 -11.67
C GLU A 198 -18.56 -31.57 -10.78
N LYS A 199 -18.16 -32.03 -9.60
CA LYS A 199 -19.06 -32.73 -8.65
C LYS A 199 -19.73 -31.81 -7.63
N LEU A 200 -19.22 -30.59 -7.47
CA LEU A 200 -19.75 -29.61 -6.52
C LEU A 200 -20.74 -28.66 -7.20
N GLN A 201 -21.74 -28.22 -6.43
CA GLN A 201 -22.54 -27.07 -6.86
C GLN A 201 -21.68 -25.81 -6.91
N PRO A 202 -21.90 -24.90 -7.87
CA PRO A 202 -21.07 -23.67 -8.03
C PRO A 202 -20.96 -22.83 -6.76
N GLU A 203 -22.00 -22.77 -5.94
CA GLU A 203 -22.05 -22.03 -4.69
C GLU A 203 -21.13 -22.67 -3.64
N ASP A 204 -21.17 -23.98 -3.51
CA ASP A 204 -20.32 -24.74 -2.57
C ASP A 204 -18.86 -24.69 -3.03
N LEU A 205 -18.60 -24.86 -4.33
CA LEU A 205 -17.27 -24.71 -4.90
C LEU A 205 -16.68 -23.34 -4.57
N THR A 206 -17.45 -22.27 -4.82
CA THR A 206 -17.04 -20.89 -4.54
C THR A 206 -16.75 -20.68 -3.04
N LYS A 207 -17.59 -21.21 -2.17
CA LYS A 207 -17.43 -21.13 -0.72
C LYS A 207 -16.14 -21.81 -0.24
N TYR A 208 -15.91 -23.06 -0.64
CA TYR A 208 -14.73 -23.81 -0.20
C TYR A 208 -13.44 -23.25 -0.82
N LEU A 209 -13.47 -22.83 -2.08
CA LEU A 209 -12.32 -22.24 -2.76
C LEU A 209 -11.93 -20.89 -2.15
N ASN A 210 -12.89 -20.04 -1.83
CA ASN A 210 -12.62 -18.76 -1.16
C ASN A 210 -12.08 -18.95 0.27
N GLU A 211 -12.58 -19.95 1.00
CA GLU A 211 -12.04 -20.29 2.32
C GLU A 211 -10.60 -20.80 2.20
N TYR A 212 -10.31 -21.67 1.23
CA TYR A 212 -8.95 -22.12 0.92
C TYR A 212 -8.02 -20.93 0.64
N PHE A 213 -8.38 -20.07 -0.31
CA PHE A 213 -7.55 -18.90 -0.64
C PHE A 213 -7.35 -17.98 0.56
N SER A 214 -8.37 -17.74 1.36
CA SER A 214 -8.30 -16.87 2.53
C SER A 214 -7.29 -17.41 3.57
N GLU A 215 -7.34 -18.71 3.85
CA GLU A 215 -6.45 -19.35 4.81
C GLU A 215 -5.00 -19.43 4.29
N MET A 216 -4.81 -19.78 3.02
CA MET A 216 -3.48 -19.83 2.41
C MET A 216 -2.86 -18.44 2.31
N THR A 217 -3.65 -17.44 1.92
CA THR A 217 -3.21 -16.04 1.87
C THR A 217 -2.78 -15.52 3.23
N LYS A 218 -3.57 -15.80 4.27
CA LYS A 218 -3.24 -15.40 5.64
C LYS A 218 -1.87 -15.97 6.08
N ILE A 219 -1.67 -17.28 5.88
CA ILE A 219 -0.40 -17.94 6.22
C ILE A 219 0.76 -17.34 5.40
N ALA A 220 0.54 -17.09 4.10
CA ALA A 220 1.54 -16.50 3.22
C ALA A 220 2.01 -15.11 3.72
N LEU A 221 1.07 -14.24 4.06
CA LEU A 221 1.37 -12.89 4.55
C LEU A 221 2.05 -12.90 5.93
N GLU A 222 1.66 -13.81 6.83
CA GLU A 222 2.29 -14.00 8.15
C GLU A 222 3.77 -14.40 8.03
N HIS A 223 4.15 -15.09 6.95
CA HIS A 223 5.53 -15.49 6.69
C HIS A 223 6.31 -14.52 5.78
N GLY A 224 5.69 -13.39 5.37
CA GLY A 224 6.34 -12.37 4.55
C GLY A 224 6.40 -12.68 3.05
N ALA A 225 5.59 -13.62 2.56
CA ALA A 225 5.50 -13.92 1.14
C ALA A 225 4.86 -12.77 0.35
N THR A 226 5.32 -12.57 -0.87
CA THR A 226 4.66 -11.72 -1.86
C THR A 226 3.72 -12.59 -2.70
N ILE A 227 2.41 -12.26 -2.67
CA ILE A 227 1.41 -12.97 -3.46
C ILE A 227 1.50 -12.42 -4.88
N ASP A 228 1.84 -13.29 -5.83
CA ASP A 228 1.87 -12.90 -7.24
C ASP A 228 0.46 -12.94 -7.83
N LYS A 229 -0.12 -14.12 -7.90
CA LYS A 229 -1.47 -14.33 -8.46
C LYS A 229 -2.05 -15.69 -8.09
N TYR A 230 -3.36 -15.78 -8.28
CA TYR A 230 -4.08 -17.06 -8.35
C TYR A 230 -4.24 -17.45 -9.82
N ILE A 231 -4.01 -18.73 -10.14
CA ILE A 231 -4.12 -19.28 -11.50
C ILE A 231 -5.10 -20.45 -11.42
N GLY A 232 -6.40 -20.16 -11.62
CA GLY A 232 -7.45 -21.14 -11.31
C GLY A 232 -7.48 -21.43 -9.81
N ASP A 233 -7.19 -22.66 -9.43
CA ASP A 233 -7.05 -23.13 -8.05
C ASP A 233 -5.60 -23.06 -7.51
N ALA A 234 -4.64 -22.78 -8.39
CA ALA A 234 -3.24 -22.66 -8.02
C ALA A 234 -2.92 -21.30 -7.39
N VAL A 235 -1.98 -21.31 -6.43
CA VAL A 235 -1.44 -20.12 -5.78
C VAL A 235 0.03 -19.97 -6.13
N MET A 236 0.41 -18.83 -6.70
CA MET A 236 1.79 -18.47 -6.99
C MET A 236 2.24 -17.38 -6.03
N LEU A 237 3.35 -17.65 -5.33
CA LEU A 237 3.96 -16.75 -4.35
C LEU A 237 5.47 -16.70 -4.58
N PHE A 238 6.12 -15.66 -4.04
CA PHE A 238 7.59 -15.62 -3.97
C PHE A 238 8.09 -14.87 -2.74
N PHE A 239 9.35 -15.12 -2.39
CA PHE A 239 10.07 -14.45 -1.30
C PHE A 239 11.30 -13.77 -1.87
N GLY A 240 11.71 -12.68 -1.21
CA GLY A 240 12.93 -11.97 -1.56
C GLY A 240 12.69 -10.64 -2.26
N ASP A 241 11.43 -10.28 -2.57
CA ASP A 241 11.05 -8.99 -3.16
C ASP A 241 9.57 -8.68 -2.88
N PRO A 242 9.17 -7.42 -2.64
CA PRO A 242 9.98 -6.21 -2.52
C PRO A 242 10.85 -6.17 -1.25
N THR A 243 10.50 -6.94 -0.22
CA THR A 243 11.27 -7.09 1.02
C THR A 243 12.02 -8.42 1.02
N SER A 244 13.21 -8.45 1.64
CA SER A 244 14.03 -9.65 1.78
C SER A 244 14.75 -9.65 3.13
N ASN A 245 14.81 -10.80 3.77
CA ASN A 245 15.62 -11.05 4.95
C ASN A 245 16.95 -11.76 4.59
N GLY A 246 17.24 -11.86 3.30
CA GLY A 246 18.37 -12.59 2.72
C GLY A 246 17.96 -13.96 2.15
N GLU A 247 18.66 -14.40 1.10
CA GLU A 247 18.31 -15.59 0.31
C GLU A 247 18.02 -16.83 1.16
N ARG A 248 18.82 -17.03 2.21
CA ARG A 248 18.67 -18.18 3.11
C ARG A 248 17.39 -18.09 3.94
N GLU A 249 17.15 -16.95 4.57
CA GLU A 249 15.98 -16.77 5.44
C GLU A 249 14.70 -16.72 4.63
N ASP A 250 14.73 -16.15 3.43
CA ASP A 250 13.60 -16.15 2.50
C ASP A 250 13.23 -17.59 2.08
N ALA A 251 14.22 -18.45 1.78
CA ALA A 251 13.99 -19.86 1.47
C ALA A 251 13.45 -20.65 2.67
N ARG A 252 13.97 -20.39 3.84
CA ARG A 252 13.51 -21.03 5.09
C ARG A 252 12.08 -20.62 5.43
N ALA A 253 11.76 -19.33 5.30
CA ALA A 253 10.41 -18.82 5.52
C ALA A 253 9.40 -19.45 4.54
N CYS A 254 9.79 -19.63 3.27
CA CYS A 254 8.97 -20.31 2.28
C CYS A 254 8.68 -21.79 2.65
N VAL A 255 9.68 -22.51 3.09
CA VAL A 255 9.53 -23.92 3.50
C VAL A 255 8.67 -24.04 4.76
N GLU A 256 8.87 -23.16 5.76
CA GLU A 256 8.07 -23.12 6.99
C GLU A 256 6.61 -22.78 6.69
N MET A 257 6.37 -21.79 5.84
CA MET A 257 5.04 -21.44 5.33
C MET A 257 4.36 -22.66 4.68
N SER A 258 5.10 -23.40 3.86
CA SER A 258 4.58 -24.57 3.14
C SER A 258 4.16 -25.69 4.10
N LEU A 259 4.94 -25.94 5.13
CA LEU A 259 4.60 -26.89 6.20
C LEU A 259 3.33 -26.42 6.93
N LYS A 260 3.25 -25.14 7.26
CA LYS A 260 2.08 -24.56 7.93
C LYS A 260 0.82 -24.63 7.08
N MET A 261 0.96 -24.42 5.77
CA MET A 261 -0.17 -24.57 4.83
C MET A 261 -0.68 -26.01 4.79
N GLN A 262 0.20 -27.02 4.75
CA GLN A 262 -0.20 -28.42 4.80
C GLN A 262 -0.89 -28.77 6.14
N GLU A 263 -0.37 -28.29 7.26
CA GLU A 263 -1.03 -28.46 8.57
C GLU A 263 -2.44 -27.87 8.56
N ARG A 264 -2.58 -26.66 8.02
CA ARG A 264 -3.90 -26.00 7.91
C ARG A 264 -4.84 -26.75 7.01
N MET A 265 -4.36 -27.33 5.89
CA MET A 265 -5.17 -28.16 5.02
C MET A 265 -5.74 -29.41 5.70
N VAL A 266 -4.98 -30.02 6.62
CA VAL A 266 -5.46 -31.13 7.46
C VAL A 266 -6.63 -30.69 8.36
N GLU A 267 -6.55 -29.49 8.92
CA GLU A 267 -7.65 -28.92 9.74
C GLU A 267 -8.87 -28.58 8.89
N LEU A 268 -8.68 -27.93 7.74
CA LEU A 268 -9.73 -27.60 6.80
C LEU A 268 -10.43 -28.86 6.27
N LYS A 269 -9.67 -29.90 5.96
CA LYS A 269 -10.23 -31.20 5.53
C LYS A 269 -11.25 -31.72 6.54
N LYS A 270 -10.89 -31.78 7.83
CA LYS A 270 -11.79 -32.24 8.90
C LYS A 270 -13.04 -31.37 9.01
N LYS A 271 -12.88 -30.05 8.89
CA LYS A 271 -13.99 -29.09 8.91
C LYS A 271 -14.93 -29.31 7.75
N TRP A 272 -14.41 -29.46 6.53
CA TRP A 272 -15.19 -29.64 5.32
C TRP A 272 -15.91 -30.99 5.29
N GLU A 273 -15.25 -32.07 5.74
CA GLU A 273 -15.88 -33.39 5.92
C GLU A 273 -17.08 -33.32 6.87
N SER A 274 -16.94 -32.61 8.00
CA SER A 274 -18.04 -32.40 8.94
C SER A 274 -19.18 -31.54 8.39
N SER A 275 -18.90 -30.73 7.35
CA SER A 275 -19.89 -29.90 6.65
C SER A 275 -20.51 -30.60 5.43
N GLY A 276 -20.20 -31.90 5.19
CA GLY A 276 -20.77 -32.69 4.08
C GLY A 276 -19.95 -32.66 2.79
N PHE A 277 -18.76 -32.07 2.78
CA PHE A 277 -17.88 -32.13 1.61
C PHE A 277 -17.12 -33.46 1.63
N SER A 278 -17.61 -34.45 0.90
CA SER A 278 -17.12 -35.82 0.94
C SER A 278 -15.71 -36.02 0.35
N ASN A 279 -15.25 -35.14 -0.49
CA ASN A 279 -13.93 -35.22 -1.14
C ASN A 279 -13.17 -33.86 -1.01
N PRO A 280 -12.75 -33.49 0.20
CA PRO A 280 -12.11 -32.21 0.47
C PRO A 280 -10.83 -31.98 -0.32
N PHE A 281 -10.53 -30.72 -0.59
CA PHE A 281 -9.31 -30.32 -1.26
C PHE A 281 -8.06 -30.78 -0.56
N GLN A 282 -7.09 -31.23 -1.34
CA GLN A 282 -5.73 -31.53 -0.91
C GLN A 282 -4.75 -30.85 -1.85
N ILE A 283 -3.78 -30.13 -1.31
CA ILE A 283 -2.80 -29.39 -2.10
C ILE A 283 -1.49 -30.14 -2.24
N ARG A 284 -0.80 -29.90 -3.34
CA ARG A 284 0.58 -30.22 -3.59
C ARG A 284 1.37 -28.94 -3.74
N ILE A 285 2.65 -28.95 -3.36
CA ILE A 285 3.48 -27.75 -3.28
C ILE A 285 4.80 -28.00 -3.98
N GLY A 286 5.25 -27.03 -4.79
CA GLY A 286 6.56 -26.98 -5.42
C GLY A 286 7.33 -25.71 -5.06
N ILE A 287 8.59 -25.84 -4.64
CA ILE A 287 9.44 -24.74 -4.21
C ILE A 287 10.76 -24.77 -4.97
N ASN A 288 11.16 -23.64 -5.51
CA ASN A 288 12.47 -23.49 -6.14
C ASN A 288 13.12 -22.15 -5.77
N THR A 289 14.44 -22.13 -5.60
CA THR A 289 15.22 -20.92 -5.36
C THR A 289 16.14 -20.67 -6.54
N GLY A 290 16.06 -19.48 -7.16
CA GLY A 290 16.89 -19.16 -8.31
C GLY A 290 16.72 -17.74 -8.83
N PHE A 291 17.48 -17.39 -9.88
CA PHE A 291 17.46 -16.06 -10.47
C PHE A 291 16.27 -15.85 -11.39
N CYS A 292 15.46 -14.85 -11.06
CA CYS A 292 14.34 -14.37 -11.87
C CYS A 292 14.46 -12.90 -12.17
N ASN A 293 13.75 -12.43 -13.18
CA ASN A 293 13.46 -11.02 -13.36
C ASN A 293 12.18 -10.69 -12.57
N VAL A 294 12.26 -9.74 -11.68
CA VAL A 294 11.14 -9.23 -10.86
C VAL A 294 10.89 -7.78 -11.16
N GLY A 295 9.64 -7.36 -11.21
CA GLY A 295 9.25 -5.98 -11.46
C GLY A 295 7.92 -5.85 -12.18
N ASN A 296 7.71 -4.70 -12.80
CA ASN A 296 6.50 -4.38 -13.54
C ASN A 296 6.60 -4.91 -14.97
N PHE A 297 5.70 -5.78 -15.35
CA PHE A 297 5.56 -6.32 -16.70
C PHE A 297 4.20 -5.96 -17.27
N GLY A 298 4.14 -5.64 -18.55
CA GLY A 298 2.89 -5.39 -19.24
C GLY A 298 2.95 -4.24 -20.23
N SER A 299 1.83 -3.57 -20.42
CA SER A 299 1.69 -2.39 -21.29
C SER A 299 1.46 -1.13 -20.44
N GLU A 300 1.49 0.04 -21.09
CA GLU A 300 1.16 1.32 -20.46
C GLU A 300 -0.24 1.31 -19.81
N GLN A 301 -1.18 0.53 -20.37
CA GLN A 301 -2.56 0.46 -19.84
C GLN A 301 -2.75 -0.61 -18.77
N ARG A 302 -1.85 -1.61 -18.68
CA ARG A 302 -1.98 -2.71 -17.74
C ARG A 302 -0.62 -3.25 -17.32
N LEU A 303 -0.26 -3.00 -16.08
CA LEU A 303 0.94 -3.49 -15.44
C LEU A 303 0.61 -4.60 -14.44
N THR A 304 1.50 -5.56 -14.33
CA THR A 304 1.46 -6.60 -13.30
C THR A 304 2.84 -6.69 -12.67
N TYR A 305 2.91 -6.54 -11.36
CA TYR A 305 4.13 -6.83 -10.61
C TYR A 305 4.24 -8.34 -10.44
N THR A 306 5.25 -8.93 -11.04
CA THR A 306 5.40 -10.39 -11.11
C THR A 306 6.86 -10.78 -11.32
N ILE A 307 7.11 -12.09 -11.31
CA ILE A 307 8.41 -12.68 -11.59
C ILE A 307 8.37 -13.51 -12.88
N ILE A 308 9.43 -13.41 -13.68
CA ILE A 308 9.57 -14.18 -14.93
C ILE A 308 10.96 -14.80 -14.98
N GLY A 309 11.03 -16.09 -15.38
CA GLY A 309 12.30 -16.80 -15.58
C GLY A 309 12.13 -18.32 -15.61
N GLY A 310 13.18 -19.01 -16.05
CA GLY A 310 13.20 -20.48 -16.08
C GLY A 310 13.00 -21.12 -14.71
N GLU A 311 13.45 -20.44 -13.66
CA GLU A 311 13.33 -20.90 -12.28
C GLU A 311 11.87 -20.92 -11.78
N VAL A 312 11.01 -20.05 -12.33
CA VAL A 312 9.56 -20.06 -12.07
C VAL A 312 8.95 -21.36 -12.61
N ASN A 313 9.36 -21.76 -13.81
CA ASN A 313 8.87 -23.00 -14.41
C ASN A 313 9.34 -24.25 -13.66
N ILE A 314 10.53 -24.22 -13.03
CA ILE A 314 11.00 -25.32 -12.17
C ILE A 314 10.07 -25.49 -10.97
N ALA A 315 9.73 -24.41 -10.27
CA ALA A 315 8.82 -24.46 -9.13
C ALA A 315 7.43 -25.02 -9.51
N ALA A 316 6.85 -24.57 -10.62
CA ALA A 316 5.58 -25.09 -11.13
C ALA A 316 5.64 -26.58 -11.50
N ARG A 317 6.79 -27.06 -12.04
CA ARG A 317 6.96 -28.47 -12.38
C ARG A 317 7.18 -29.34 -11.16
N LEU A 318 7.87 -28.85 -10.14
CA LEU A 318 7.97 -29.53 -8.84
C LEU A 318 6.61 -29.70 -8.19
N GLU A 319 5.76 -28.68 -8.27
CA GLU A 319 4.37 -28.75 -7.81
C GLU A 319 3.62 -29.85 -8.58
N THR A 320 3.65 -29.82 -9.91
CA THR A 320 2.94 -30.80 -10.76
C THR A 320 3.42 -32.23 -10.54
N ALA A 321 4.69 -32.43 -10.25
CA ALA A 321 5.28 -33.74 -9.95
C ALA A 321 4.94 -34.26 -8.55
N GLY A 322 4.44 -33.40 -7.66
CA GLY A 322 4.08 -33.77 -6.30
C GLY A 322 2.76 -34.54 -6.20
N ASP A 323 2.67 -35.44 -5.22
CA ASP A 323 1.40 -36.04 -4.81
C ASP A 323 0.65 -35.13 -3.83
N ALA A 324 -0.64 -35.41 -3.65
CA ALA A 324 -1.48 -34.72 -2.68
C ALA A 324 -0.84 -34.76 -1.27
N GLY A 325 -0.80 -33.62 -0.60
CA GLY A 325 -0.20 -33.46 0.73
C GLY A 325 1.31 -33.36 0.73
N LYS A 326 1.99 -33.42 -0.43
CA LYS A 326 3.46 -33.38 -0.51
C LYS A 326 4.00 -31.98 -0.84
N ILE A 327 5.21 -31.74 -0.35
CA ILE A 327 6.00 -30.54 -0.64
C ILE A 327 7.28 -31.01 -1.31
N LEU A 328 7.47 -30.65 -2.58
CA LEU A 328 8.69 -30.89 -3.33
C LEU A 328 9.51 -29.62 -3.47
N MET A 329 10.82 -29.72 -3.34
CA MET A 329 11.71 -28.59 -3.50
C MET A 329 12.95 -28.94 -4.30
N SER A 330 13.55 -27.92 -4.94
CA SER A 330 14.83 -28.06 -5.62
C SER A 330 15.99 -28.23 -4.63
N HIS A 331 17.14 -28.68 -5.16
CA HIS A 331 18.38 -28.78 -4.37
C HIS A 331 18.80 -27.41 -3.81
N GLU A 332 18.64 -26.33 -4.56
CA GLU A 332 18.97 -24.96 -4.13
C GLU A 332 18.15 -24.54 -2.92
N THR A 333 16.85 -24.79 -2.93
CA THR A 333 15.99 -24.53 -1.76
C THR A 333 16.37 -25.41 -0.58
N TYR A 334 16.63 -26.72 -0.83
CA TYR A 334 17.07 -27.65 0.20
C TYR A 334 18.38 -27.20 0.86
N ALA A 335 19.36 -26.72 0.08
CA ALA A 335 20.65 -26.26 0.61
C ALA A 335 20.49 -25.14 1.67
N HIS A 336 19.48 -24.28 1.52
CA HIS A 336 19.16 -23.22 2.47
C HIS A 336 18.36 -23.69 3.70
N ALA A 337 17.54 -24.76 3.55
CA ALA A 337 16.61 -25.19 4.60
C ALA A 337 16.99 -26.50 5.29
N LYS A 338 18.05 -27.19 4.85
CA LYS A 338 18.45 -28.57 5.30
C LYS A 338 18.66 -28.74 6.81
N ASP A 339 18.95 -27.67 7.51
CA ASP A 339 19.17 -27.67 8.95
C ASP A 339 17.88 -27.65 9.78
N MET A 340 16.77 -27.17 9.19
CA MET A 340 15.48 -27.04 9.87
C MET A 340 14.48 -28.17 9.56
N ILE A 341 14.71 -28.95 8.50
CA ILE A 341 13.79 -29.98 8.02
C ILE A 341 14.44 -31.33 7.84
N GLU A 342 13.61 -32.36 7.93
CA GLU A 342 13.89 -33.68 7.39
C GLU A 342 13.36 -33.75 5.96
N ALA A 343 14.19 -34.19 5.03
CA ALA A 343 13.83 -34.30 3.63
C ALA A 343 14.40 -35.58 3.03
N LYS A 344 13.63 -36.18 2.11
CA LYS A 344 14.02 -37.35 1.33
C LYS A 344 14.47 -36.92 -0.05
N LYS A 345 15.67 -37.27 -0.47
CA LYS A 345 16.12 -37.08 -1.85
C LYS A 345 15.33 -38.02 -2.76
N LEU A 346 14.75 -37.48 -3.79
CA LEU A 346 14.08 -38.23 -4.87
C LEU A 346 14.99 -38.33 -6.09
N ASP A 347 14.61 -39.16 -7.05
CA ASP A 347 15.29 -39.19 -8.35
C ASP A 347 15.18 -37.83 -9.05
N SER A 348 16.21 -37.46 -9.82
CA SER A 348 16.21 -36.22 -10.55
C SER A 348 15.12 -36.25 -11.64
N ILE A 349 14.36 -35.17 -11.73
CA ILE A 349 13.28 -35.06 -12.72
C ILE A 349 13.82 -34.35 -13.96
N LYS A 350 13.77 -35.04 -15.12
CA LYS A 350 13.97 -34.39 -16.43
C LYS A 350 12.74 -33.57 -16.77
N MET A 351 12.90 -32.26 -16.79
CA MET A 351 11.79 -31.36 -17.03
C MET A 351 11.82 -30.86 -18.48
N LYS A 352 10.70 -30.98 -19.21
CA LYS A 352 10.58 -30.52 -20.61
C LYS A 352 10.96 -29.03 -20.70
N GLY A 353 11.95 -28.68 -21.53
CA GLY A 353 12.44 -27.31 -21.70
C GLY A 353 13.48 -26.84 -20.67
N ILE A 354 13.96 -27.73 -19.79
CA ILE A 354 15.07 -27.50 -18.87
C ILE A 354 16.17 -28.50 -19.23
N THR A 355 17.32 -27.98 -19.67
CA THR A 355 18.45 -28.81 -20.13
C THR A 355 19.24 -29.42 -18.98
N ARG A 356 19.19 -28.81 -17.78
CA ARG A 356 19.87 -29.32 -16.60
C ARG A 356 18.99 -30.29 -15.81
N GLU A 357 19.61 -31.26 -15.18
CA GLU A 357 18.95 -32.11 -14.19
C GLU A 357 18.70 -31.30 -12.91
N VAL A 358 17.49 -31.38 -12.38
CA VAL A 358 17.11 -30.72 -11.13
C VAL A 358 17.05 -31.78 -10.03
N GLY A 359 17.91 -31.67 -9.03
CA GLY A 359 17.82 -32.49 -7.82
C GLY A 359 16.56 -32.14 -7.04
N VAL A 360 15.77 -33.17 -6.71
CA VAL A 360 14.47 -33.00 -6.04
C VAL A 360 14.51 -33.58 -4.65
N TYR A 361 13.90 -32.88 -3.71
CA TYR A 361 13.75 -33.28 -2.32
C TYR A 361 12.29 -33.17 -1.88
N GLU A 362 11.77 -34.22 -1.27
CA GLU A 362 10.46 -34.22 -0.59
C GLU A 362 10.66 -33.80 0.86
N VAL A 363 9.93 -32.82 1.34
CA VAL A 363 9.90 -32.41 2.75
C VAL A 363 9.10 -33.43 3.54
N ILE A 364 9.74 -34.05 4.55
CA ILE A 364 9.07 -35.01 5.44
C ILE A 364 8.47 -34.30 6.66
N GLY A 365 9.16 -33.28 7.17
CA GLY A 365 8.72 -32.51 8.33
C GLY A 365 9.81 -31.63 8.91
N ARG A 366 9.50 -30.95 10.00
CA ARG A 366 10.50 -30.20 10.77
C ARG A 366 11.44 -31.17 11.46
N LYS A 367 12.73 -30.87 11.45
CA LYS A 367 13.70 -31.61 12.30
C LYS A 367 13.28 -31.44 13.74
N LYS A 368 13.11 -32.57 14.42
CA LYS A 368 13.05 -32.57 15.88
C LYS A 368 14.44 -32.20 16.34
N PHE A 369 14.64 -31.02 16.84
CA PHE A 369 15.83 -30.76 17.65
C PHE A 369 15.74 -31.75 18.81
N LYS A 370 16.60 -32.79 18.79
CA LYS A 370 16.92 -33.48 20.01
C LYS A 370 17.53 -32.39 20.88
N THR A 371 16.78 -31.90 21.81
CA THR A 371 17.36 -31.24 22.98
C THR A 371 18.21 -32.32 23.65
N GLU A 372 19.51 -32.39 23.32
CA GLU A 372 20.47 -33.22 24.01
C GLU A 372 20.58 -32.87 25.51
N PHE A 373 19.71 -31.96 25.96
CA PHE A 373 19.56 -31.56 27.35
C PHE A 373 18.70 -32.53 28.21
N THR A 374 18.02 -33.53 27.59
CA THR A 374 17.13 -34.44 28.35
C THR A 374 17.74 -35.81 28.62
N GLU A 375 18.93 -36.14 28.10
CA GLU A 375 19.58 -37.41 28.41
C GLU A 375 20.95 -37.19 29.07
N LYS A 376 21.00 -36.81 30.28
CA LYS A 376 21.99 -36.93 31.35
C LYS A 376 21.99 -35.71 32.28
N ILE A 377 20.85 -35.40 32.86
CA ILE A 377 20.93 -34.87 34.21
C ILE A 377 21.12 -36.11 35.08
N ASP A 378 22.37 -36.41 35.36
CA ASP A 378 22.71 -37.36 36.41
C ASP A 378 22.23 -36.72 37.73
N THR A 379 21.05 -37.15 38.17
CA THR A 379 20.40 -36.67 39.40
C THR A 379 21.15 -37.10 40.65
N THR A 380 22.32 -37.72 40.51
CA THR A 380 23.14 -38.19 41.60
C THR A 380 24.23 -37.21 42.04
N ILE A 381 24.40 -36.06 41.38
CA ILE A 381 25.29 -35.02 41.88
C ILE A 381 24.52 -34.17 42.89
N PRO A 382 24.76 -34.23 44.18
CA PRO A 382 24.11 -33.33 45.13
C PRO A 382 24.61 -31.91 44.87
N LEU A 383 23.73 -31.10 44.27
CA LEU A 383 23.97 -29.65 44.18
C LEU A 383 24.04 -29.13 45.61
N SER A 384 25.13 -28.47 45.99
CA SER A 384 25.23 -27.83 47.28
C SER A 384 24.13 -26.78 47.39
N ASP A 385 23.50 -26.66 48.56
CA ASP A 385 22.39 -25.71 48.85
C ASP A 385 22.71 -24.28 48.36
N LYS A 386 23.96 -23.86 48.40
CA LYS A 386 24.43 -22.58 47.85
C LYS A 386 24.26 -22.43 46.33
N LYS A 387 24.37 -23.53 45.55
CA LYS A 387 24.14 -23.47 44.09
C LYS A 387 22.68 -23.46 43.76
N ILE A 388 21.85 -24.16 44.50
CA ILE A 388 20.39 -24.15 44.35
C ILE A 388 19.85 -22.77 44.68
N ASP A 389 20.32 -22.12 45.74
CA ASP A 389 19.93 -20.78 46.16
C ASP A 389 20.31 -19.71 45.08
N ASN A 390 21.47 -19.86 44.47
CA ASN A 390 21.92 -18.95 43.40
C ASN A 390 21.12 -19.14 42.09
N ILE A 391 20.68 -20.37 41.76
CA ILE A 391 19.82 -20.66 40.61
C ILE A 391 18.42 -20.09 40.88
N ASN A 392 17.85 -20.27 42.05
CA ASN A 392 16.56 -19.75 42.44
C ASN A 392 16.53 -18.22 42.39
N LYS A 393 17.57 -17.52 42.87
CA LYS A 393 17.71 -16.07 42.76
C LYS A 393 17.78 -15.60 41.33
N LYS A 394 18.41 -16.32 40.41
CA LYS A 394 18.44 -16.02 38.99
C LYS A 394 17.08 -16.23 38.32
N ILE A 395 16.35 -17.27 38.71
CA ILE A 395 14.99 -17.54 38.22
C ILE A 395 14.05 -16.39 38.65
N GLU A 396 14.09 -15.99 39.92
CA GLU A 396 13.29 -14.85 40.41
C GLU A 396 13.62 -13.54 39.71
N ALA A 397 14.90 -13.31 39.37
CA ALA A 397 15.30 -12.10 38.63
C ALA A 397 14.75 -12.12 37.18
N ILE A 398 14.74 -13.28 36.54
CA ILE A 398 14.17 -13.46 35.18
C ILE A 398 12.65 -13.27 35.21
N ASP A 399 11.95 -13.82 36.18
CA ASP A 399 10.48 -13.65 36.32
C ASP A 399 10.11 -12.19 36.56
N LYS A 400 10.89 -11.45 37.35
CA LYS A 400 10.69 -10.00 37.52
C LYS A 400 10.87 -9.23 36.20
N GLN A 401 11.88 -9.58 35.41
CA GLN A 401 12.11 -8.96 34.10
C GLN A 401 10.97 -9.30 33.12
N PHE A 402 10.49 -10.54 33.14
CA PHE A 402 9.38 -10.98 32.30
C PHE A 402 8.08 -10.26 32.63
N THR A 403 7.79 -10.06 33.93
CA THR A 403 6.63 -9.33 34.41
C THR A 403 6.70 -7.83 34.03
N TYR A 404 7.89 -7.23 34.11
CA TYR A 404 8.12 -5.86 33.66
C TYR A 404 7.89 -5.69 32.15
N LEU A 405 8.45 -6.59 31.33
CA LEU A 405 8.26 -6.56 29.86
C LEU A 405 6.79 -6.74 29.47
N LYS A 406 6.06 -7.62 30.16
CA LYS A 406 4.63 -7.83 29.95
C LYS A 406 3.83 -6.57 30.21
N LYS A 407 4.14 -5.86 31.30
CA LYS A 407 3.52 -4.58 31.62
C LYS A 407 3.82 -3.50 30.56
N LEU A 408 5.05 -3.46 30.06
CA LEU A 408 5.45 -2.50 29.01
C LEU A 408 4.71 -2.76 27.69
N ILE A 409 4.49 -4.03 27.34
CA ILE A 409 3.70 -4.43 26.16
C ILE A 409 2.23 -4.03 26.33
N ASP A 410 1.65 -4.22 27.50
CA ASP A 410 0.28 -3.84 27.79
C ASP A 410 0.11 -2.31 27.75
N ASP A 411 1.06 -1.55 28.28
CA ASP A 411 1.07 -0.08 28.23
C ASP A 411 1.18 0.43 26.78
N LEU A 412 2.07 -0.15 25.94
CA LEU A 412 2.19 0.18 24.52
C LEU A 412 0.95 -0.17 23.70
N ASN A 413 0.27 -1.24 24.02
CA ASN A 413 -0.99 -1.60 23.37
C ASN A 413 -2.13 -0.66 23.75
N ASN A 414 -2.13 -0.15 24.98
CA ASN A 414 -3.12 0.83 25.45
C ASN A 414 -2.88 2.24 24.89
N GLU A 415 -1.63 2.63 24.62
CA GLU A 415 -1.31 3.90 23.93
C GLU A 415 -1.68 3.89 22.45
N LYS A 416 -1.70 2.74 21.79
CA LYS A 416 -2.16 2.60 20.39
C LYS A 416 -3.69 2.65 20.24
N LEU A 417 -4.44 2.56 21.31
CA LEU A 417 -5.90 2.61 21.35
C LEU A 417 -6.46 4.00 21.74
N ARG A 418 -5.60 4.95 22.06
CA ARG A 418 -5.92 6.38 22.26
C ARG A 418 -5.46 7.20 21.06
#